data_db763cc8f7e8fe9eeba4c360d008383a
#
_entry.id   db763cc8f7e8fe9eeba4c360d008383a
#
_cell.length_a   1.000
_cell.length_b   1.000
_cell.length_c   1.000
_cell.angle_alpha   90.00
_cell.angle_beta   90.00
_cell.angle_gamma   90.00
#
_symmetry.space_group_name_H-M   'P 1'
#
loop_
_entity.id
_entity.type
_entity.pdbx_description
1 polymer ?
#
loop_
_entity_poly.entity_id
_entity_poly.type
_entity_poly.pdbx_seq_one_letter_code
_entity_poly.pdbx_strand_id
1 'polypeptide(L)'
;MSALETLPTWIALPVAVLLVLGSTLTLLGAFGLVHLKSFYDRIHAPTLGTSWGTAAILLASMLTWSWVQDRVFLHELVIGLCVMVTTPVTLMFLGRAALHRDRIEGDETVPPARPAIPGGAGKSVP
;
A
#
# COMPACT_ATOMS: atom_id res chain seq x y z
N MET A 1 0.88 -26.27 -19.67
CA MET A 1 1.33 -26.88 -18.40
C MET A 1 2.80 -27.34 -18.45
N SER A 2 3.32 -27.69 -19.60
CA SER A 2 4.71 -28.16 -19.75
C SER A 2 5.81 -27.15 -19.43
N ALA A 3 5.56 -25.84 -19.59
CA ALA A 3 6.58 -24.82 -19.35
C ALA A 3 6.90 -24.59 -17.85
N LEU A 4 5.95 -24.86 -16.97
CA LEU A 4 6.14 -24.77 -15.52
C LEU A 4 6.87 -26.01 -14.94
N GLU A 5 6.76 -27.15 -15.62
CA GLU A 5 7.46 -28.39 -15.23
C GLU A 5 8.97 -28.35 -15.55
N THR A 6 9.37 -27.41 -16.43
CA THR A 6 10.79 -27.25 -16.82
C THR A 6 11.52 -26.21 -15.94
N LEU A 7 10.87 -25.62 -14.95
CA LEU A 7 11.53 -24.68 -14.04
C LEU A 7 12.55 -25.41 -13.16
N PRO A 8 13.84 -25.04 -13.23
CA PRO A 8 14.83 -25.63 -12.35
C PRO A 8 14.54 -25.26 -10.89
N THR A 9 14.81 -26.17 -9.99
CA THR A 9 14.49 -26.04 -8.55
C THR A 9 15.07 -24.76 -7.93
N TRP A 10 16.22 -24.30 -8.41
CA TRP A 10 16.88 -23.08 -7.91
C TRP A 10 16.14 -21.78 -8.27
N ILE A 11 15.27 -21.77 -9.29
CA ILE A 11 14.36 -20.67 -9.63
C ILE A 11 13.00 -20.88 -8.98
N ALA A 12 12.50 -22.11 -8.97
CA ALA A 12 11.19 -22.44 -8.40
C ALA A 12 11.13 -22.12 -6.89
N LEU A 13 12.22 -22.35 -6.17
CA LEU A 13 12.29 -22.12 -4.73
C LEU A 13 12.17 -20.61 -4.36
N PRO A 14 12.98 -19.68 -4.92
CA PRO A 14 12.80 -18.27 -4.62
C PRO A 14 11.45 -17.72 -5.11
N VAL A 15 10.92 -18.18 -6.23
CA VAL A 15 9.59 -17.83 -6.71
C VAL A 15 8.52 -18.24 -5.71
N ALA A 16 8.56 -19.47 -5.22
CA ALA A 16 7.62 -19.95 -4.21
C ALA A 16 7.70 -19.14 -2.91
N VAL A 17 8.91 -18.84 -2.44
CA VAL A 17 9.12 -18.01 -1.24
C VAL A 17 8.55 -16.61 -1.43
N LEU A 18 8.82 -15.95 -2.55
CA LEU A 18 8.29 -14.62 -2.86
C LEU A 18 6.77 -14.62 -2.95
N LEU A 19 6.16 -15.64 -3.54
CA LEU A 19 4.70 -15.76 -3.62
C LEU A 19 4.07 -15.95 -2.24
N VAL A 20 4.65 -16.80 -1.40
CA VAL A 20 4.18 -17.04 -0.03
C VAL A 20 4.33 -15.77 0.82
N LEU A 21 5.47 -15.10 0.75
CA LEU A 21 5.69 -13.83 1.46
C LEU A 21 4.73 -12.74 0.97
N GLY A 22 4.59 -12.55 -0.33
CA GLY A 22 3.71 -11.55 -0.91
C GLY A 22 2.25 -11.78 -0.56
N SER A 23 1.77 -13.01 -0.66
CA SER A 23 0.39 -13.37 -0.28
C SER A 23 0.14 -13.22 1.21
N THR A 24 1.10 -13.57 2.07
CA THR A 24 1.00 -13.40 3.52
C THR A 24 0.93 -11.92 3.90
N LEU A 25 1.78 -11.07 3.32
CA LEU A 25 1.76 -9.63 3.54
C LEU A 25 0.45 -8.99 3.09
N THR A 26 -0.09 -9.44 1.94
CA THR A 26 -1.38 -8.98 1.43
C THR A 26 -2.52 -9.41 2.35
N LEU A 27 -2.48 -10.64 2.85
CA LEU A 27 -3.46 -11.14 3.81
C LEU A 27 -3.41 -10.37 5.13
N LEU A 28 -2.21 -10.09 5.65
CA LEU A 28 -2.03 -9.28 6.87
C LEU A 28 -2.55 -7.86 6.68
N GLY A 29 -2.29 -7.24 5.52
CA GLY A 29 -2.82 -5.93 5.17
C GLY A 29 -4.35 -5.92 5.11
N ALA A 30 -4.96 -6.92 4.49
CA ALA A 30 -6.41 -7.08 4.42
C ALA A 30 -7.03 -7.34 5.80
N PHE A 31 -6.38 -8.18 6.62
CA PHE A 31 -6.83 -8.45 7.98
C PHE A 31 -6.76 -7.20 8.87
N GLY A 32 -5.70 -6.40 8.73
CA GLY A 32 -5.56 -5.11 9.40
C GLY A 32 -6.70 -4.17 9.08
N LEU A 33 -7.18 -4.16 7.83
CA LEU A 33 -8.30 -3.32 7.42
C LEU A 33 -9.61 -3.67 8.16
N VAL A 34 -9.81 -4.94 8.46
CA VAL A 34 -11.02 -5.43 9.17
C VAL A 34 -10.87 -5.25 10.68
N HIS A 35 -9.68 -5.48 11.23
CA HIS A 35 -9.47 -5.57 12.68
C HIS A 35 -9.21 -4.20 13.35
N LEU A 36 -8.59 -3.27 12.64
CA LEU A 36 -8.29 -1.95 13.18
C LEU A 36 -9.55 -1.10 13.32
N LYS A 37 -9.72 -0.48 14.49
CA LYS A 37 -10.92 0.31 14.83
C LYS A 37 -10.85 1.75 14.31
N SER A 38 -9.67 2.35 14.31
CA SER A 38 -9.48 3.73 13.86
C SER A 38 -9.39 3.80 12.33
N PHE A 39 -10.06 4.78 11.74
CA PHE A 39 -9.99 5.04 10.29
C PHE A 39 -8.56 5.34 9.84
N TYR A 40 -7.81 6.11 10.62
CA TYR A 40 -6.43 6.48 10.30
C TYR A 40 -5.47 5.29 10.36
N ASP A 41 -5.69 4.35 11.29
CA ASP A 41 -4.92 3.12 11.36
C ASP A 41 -5.24 2.19 10.17
N ARG A 42 -6.51 2.17 9.74
CA ARG A 42 -6.95 1.39 8.58
C ARG A 42 -6.32 1.85 7.27
N ILE A 43 -6.03 3.14 7.11
CA ILE A 43 -5.36 3.66 5.90
C ILE A 43 -3.94 3.09 5.76
N HIS A 44 -3.26 2.81 6.86
CA HIS A 44 -1.89 2.26 6.84
C HIS A 44 -1.84 0.75 6.55
N ALA A 45 -2.86 0.00 6.93
CA ALA A 45 -2.87 -1.46 6.80
C ALA A 45 -2.72 -1.98 5.34
N PRO A 46 -3.43 -1.45 4.33
CA PRO A 46 -3.30 -1.92 2.95
C PRO A 46 -1.96 -1.58 2.31
N THR A 47 -1.19 -0.62 2.86
CA THR A 47 0.11 -0.22 2.33
C THR A 47 1.11 -1.39 2.32
N LEU A 48 1.06 -2.27 3.32
CA LEU A 48 1.87 -3.50 3.36
C LEU A 48 1.57 -4.43 2.18
N GLY A 49 0.29 -4.65 1.89
CA GLY A 49 -0.13 -5.49 0.77
C GLY A 49 0.19 -4.88 -0.59
N THR A 50 -0.09 -3.58 -0.76
CA THR A 50 0.07 -2.88 -2.04
C THR A 50 1.51 -2.51 -2.35
N SER A 51 2.38 -2.32 -1.37
CA SER A 51 3.81 -2.05 -1.59
C SER A 51 4.62 -3.33 -1.61
N TRP A 52 4.81 -3.94 -0.46
CA TRP A 52 5.69 -5.11 -0.32
C TRP A 52 5.07 -6.39 -0.87
N GLY A 53 3.77 -6.61 -0.67
CA GLY A 53 3.06 -7.76 -1.22
C GLY A 53 3.06 -7.75 -2.74
N THR A 54 2.70 -6.62 -3.35
CA THR A 54 2.72 -6.46 -4.81
C THR A 54 4.14 -6.58 -5.37
N ALA A 55 5.14 -5.95 -4.73
CA ALA A 55 6.53 -6.06 -5.17
C ALA A 55 7.03 -7.51 -5.17
N ALA A 56 6.75 -8.27 -4.13
CA ALA A 56 7.15 -9.68 -4.04
C ALA A 56 6.48 -10.53 -5.12
N ILE A 57 5.19 -10.34 -5.38
CA ILE A 57 4.45 -11.07 -6.41
C ILE A 57 4.95 -10.71 -7.81
N LEU A 58 5.20 -9.43 -8.09
CA LEU A 58 5.74 -8.98 -9.37
C LEU A 58 7.15 -9.52 -9.63
N LEU A 59 8.01 -9.53 -8.62
CA LEU A 59 9.34 -10.14 -8.73
C LEU A 59 9.25 -11.64 -9.01
N ALA A 60 8.34 -12.35 -8.36
CA ALA A 60 8.10 -13.77 -8.62
C ALA A 60 7.61 -14.00 -10.05
N SER A 61 6.70 -13.16 -10.54
CA SER A 61 6.20 -13.20 -11.93
C SER A 61 7.33 -12.92 -12.92
N MET A 62 8.11 -11.86 -12.71
CA MET A 62 9.25 -11.52 -13.57
C MET A 62 10.28 -12.67 -13.64
N LEU A 63 10.62 -13.28 -12.51
CA LEU A 63 11.54 -14.41 -12.47
C LEU A 63 11.01 -15.61 -13.26
N THR A 64 9.74 -15.94 -13.09
CA THR A 64 9.11 -17.06 -13.78
C THR A 64 9.06 -16.84 -15.29
N TRP A 65 8.55 -15.71 -15.73
CA TRP A 65 8.39 -15.41 -17.15
C TRP A 65 9.71 -15.11 -17.87
N SER A 66 10.66 -14.49 -17.18
CA SER A 66 12.02 -14.27 -17.72
C SER A 66 12.70 -15.61 -18.07
N TRP A 67 12.48 -16.64 -17.26
CA TRP A 67 12.99 -17.97 -17.54
C TRP A 67 12.25 -18.68 -18.68
N VAL A 68 10.91 -18.59 -18.68
CA VAL A 68 10.06 -19.31 -19.65
C VAL A 68 10.20 -18.76 -21.06
N GLN A 69 10.36 -17.45 -21.23
CA GLN A 69 10.35 -16.79 -22.54
C GLN A 69 11.68 -16.15 -22.94
N ASP A 70 12.70 -16.25 -22.10
CA ASP A 70 14.04 -15.66 -22.31
C ASP A 70 13.99 -14.16 -22.66
N ARG A 71 13.00 -13.44 -22.10
CA ARG A 71 12.77 -11.99 -22.28
C ARG A 71 12.46 -11.32 -20.96
N VAL A 72 13.03 -10.14 -20.78
CA VAL A 72 12.70 -9.27 -19.64
C VAL A 72 11.38 -8.54 -19.94
N PHE A 73 10.35 -8.81 -19.11
CA PHE A 73 9.05 -8.16 -19.24
C PHE A 73 9.05 -6.80 -18.57
N LEU A 74 9.44 -5.78 -19.33
CA LEU A 74 9.51 -4.39 -18.84
C LEU A 74 8.12 -3.84 -18.47
N HIS A 75 7.06 -4.34 -19.09
CA HIS A 75 5.71 -3.86 -18.81
C HIS A 75 5.21 -4.24 -17.41
N GLU A 76 5.62 -5.37 -16.83
CA GLU A 76 5.31 -5.72 -15.45
C GLU A 76 5.95 -4.74 -14.47
N LEU A 77 7.17 -4.31 -14.75
CA LEU A 77 7.85 -3.28 -13.96
C LEU A 77 7.09 -1.95 -14.00
N VAL A 78 6.61 -1.54 -15.18
CA VAL A 78 5.82 -0.31 -15.34
C VAL A 78 4.50 -0.41 -14.58
N ILE A 79 3.79 -1.54 -14.67
CA ILE A 79 2.55 -1.77 -13.92
C ILE A 79 2.82 -1.68 -12.42
N GLY A 80 3.86 -2.35 -11.93
CA GLY A 80 4.25 -2.33 -10.53
C GLY A 80 4.58 -0.93 -10.03
N LEU A 81 5.33 -0.17 -10.82
CA LEU A 81 5.67 1.22 -10.52
C LEU A 81 4.42 2.10 -10.46
N CYS A 82 3.51 1.97 -11.43
CA CYS A 82 2.24 2.70 -11.44
C CYS A 82 1.41 2.40 -10.19
N VAL A 83 1.26 1.13 -9.81
CA VAL A 83 0.54 0.73 -8.60
C VAL A 83 1.21 1.28 -7.35
N MET A 84 2.54 1.18 -7.25
CA MET A 84 3.30 1.70 -6.10
C MET A 84 3.16 3.21 -5.93
N VAL A 85 3.11 3.97 -7.01
CA VAL A 85 2.96 5.44 -6.95
C VAL A 85 1.51 5.85 -6.72
N THR A 86 0.56 5.18 -7.35
CA THR A 86 -0.86 5.54 -7.29
C THR A 86 -1.45 5.27 -5.90
N THR A 87 -1.08 4.18 -5.26
CA THR A 87 -1.64 3.80 -3.97
C THR A 87 -1.36 4.82 -2.85
N PRO A 88 -0.12 5.26 -2.57
CA PRO A 88 0.13 6.24 -1.53
C PRO A 88 -0.48 7.60 -1.84
N VAL A 89 -0.55 7.99 -3.10
CA VAL A 89 -1.21 9.25 -3.52
C VAL A 89 -2.70 9.20 -3.21
N THR A 90 -3.37 8.12 -3.57
CA THR A 90 -4.81 7.92 -3.29
C THR A 90 -5.09 7.94 -1.79
N LEU A 91 -4.28 7.23 -0.99
CA LEU A 91 -4.43 7.19 0.46
C LEU A 91 -4.18 8.56 1.11
N MET A 92 -3.25 9.36 0.58
CA MET A 92 -2.98 10.70 1.06
C MET A 92 -4.17 11.64 0.80
N PHE A 93 -4.80 11.58 -0.37
CA PHE A 93 -6.01 12.34 -0.67
C PHE A 93 -7.18 11.91 0.20
N LEU A 94 -7.37 10.60 0.39
CA LEU A 94 -8.43 10.07 1.24
C LEU A 94 -8.24 10.51 2.70
N GLY A 95 -7.02 10.42 3.22
CA GLY A 95 -6.68 10.86 4.58
C GLY A 95 -6.91 12.35 4.78
N ARG A 96 -6.56 13.19 3.79
CA ARG A 96 -6.83 14.63 3.84
C ARG A 96 -8.32 14.96 3.80
N ALA A 97 -9.08 14.27 2.97
CA ALA A 97 -10.53 14.47 2.88
C ALA A 97 -11.23 14.07 4.19
N ALA A 98 -10.85 12.95 4.78
CA ALA A 98 -11.36 12.52 6.08
C ALA A 98 -11.01 13.52 7.19
N LEU A 99 -9.74 13.95 7.25
CA LEU A 99 -9.28 14.94 8.23
C LEU A 99 -10.05 16.28 8.11
N HIS A 100 -10.33 16.71 6.90
CA HIS A 100 -11.11 17.93 6.66
C HIS A 100 -12.54 17.80 7.17
N ARG A 101 -13.18 16.66 6.91
CA ARG A 101 -14.52 16.35 7.38
C ARG A 101 -14.58 16.30 8.91
N ASP A 102 -13.68 15.58 9.54
CA ASP A 102 -13.67 15.40 11.00
C ASP A 102 -13.41 16.73 11.73
N ARG A 103 -12.63 17.63 11.13
CA ARG A 103 -12.42 18.99 11.64
C ARG A 103 -13.67 19.87 11.56
N ILE A 104 -14.49 19.71 10.52
CA ILE A 104 -15.75 20.44 10.38
C ILE A 104 -16.79 19.91 11.38
N GLU A 105 -16.81 18.60 11.61
CA GLU A 105 -17.68 17.94 12.56
C GLU A 105 -17.27 18.18 14.04
N GLY A 106 -16.08 18.75 14.26
CA GLY A 106 -15.58 19.11 15.61
C GLY A 106 -15.13 17.91 16.43
N ASP A 107 -14.65 16.86 15.80
CA ASP A 107 -14.14 15.66 16.47
C ASP A 107 -12.88 16.02 17.29
N GLU A 108 -12.95 15.85 18.60
CA GLU A 108 -11.85 16.15 19.54
C GLU A 108 -10.63 15.22 19.36
N THR A 109 -10.78 14.12 18.66
CA THR A 109 -9.69 13.16 18.39
C THR A 109 -8.72 13.65 17.32
N VAL A 110 -9.08 14.72 16.59
CA VAL A 110 -8.31 15.24 15.47
C VAL A 110 -7.64 16.59 15.86
N PRO A 111 -6.32 16.74 15.62
CA PRO A 111 -5.62 17.98 15.93
C PRO A 111 -6.21 19.17 15.17
N PRO A 112 -6.33 20.36 15.78
CA PRO A 112 -6.90 21.55 15.15
C PRO A 112 -6.07 21.98 13.94
N ALA A 113 -6.72 22.63 12.98
CA ALA A 113 -6.10 23.04 11.72
C ALA A 113 -4.97 24.07 11.89
N ARG A 114 -4.96 24.80 13.00
CA ARG A 114 -3.88 25.72 13.41
C ARG A 114 -3.53 25.45 14.87
N PRO A 115 -2.23 25.40 15.22
CA PRO A 115 -1.86 25.48 16.63
C PRO A 115 -2.44 26.81 17.17
N ALA A 116 -3.11 26.75 18.33
CA ALA A 116 -3.54 27.94 19.02
C ALA A 116 -2.30 28.81 19.24
N ILE A 117 -2.26 29.99 18.62
CA ILE A 117 -1.18 30.97 18.85
C ILE A 117 -1.30 31.39 20.31
N PRO A 118 -0.33 31.12 21.18
CA PRO A 118 -0.39 31.59 22.55
C PRO A 118 -0.37 33.11 22.52
N GLY A 119 -1.49 33.77 22.79
CA GLY A 119 -1.60 35.22 22.82
C GLY A 119 -2.67 35.88 21.93
N GLY A 120 -3.42 35.08 21.15
CA GLY A 120 -4.49 35.59 20.28
C GLY A 120 -5.88 35.67 20.95
N ALA A 121 -5.95 35.88 22.25
CA ALA A 121 -7.21 36.20 22.91
C ALA A 121 -7.61 37.65 22.58
N GLY A 122 -8.63 37.81 21.74
CA GLY A 122 -9.37 39.05 21.64
C GLY A 122 -8.96 40.01 20.52
N LYS A 123 -9.47 39.76 19.31
CA LYS A 123 -9.99 40.83 18.45
C LYS A 123 -11.30 40.36 17.83
N SER A 124 -12.38 40.60 18.51
CA SER A 124 -13.69 40.75 17.92
C SER A 124 -13.59 41.85 16.87
N VAL A 125 -13.73 41.48 15.60
CA VAL A 125 -13.92 42.47 14.52
C VAL A 125 -15.39 42.89 14.53
N PRO A 126 -15.69 44.19 14.50
CA PRO A 126 -17.04 44.70 14.49
C PRO A 126 -17.82 44.32 13.24
#